data_4c114446bccd2f2f882626636467a207
#
_entry.id   4c114446bccd2f2f882626636467a207
#
_cell.length_a   1.000
_cell.length_b   1.000
_cell.length_c   1.000
_cell.angle_alpha   90.00
_cell.angle_beta   90.00
_cell.angle_gamma   90.00
#
_symmetry.space_group_name_H-M   'P 1'
#
loop_
_entity.id
_entity.type
_entity.pdbx_description
1 polymer ?
#
loop_
_entity_poly.entity_id
_entity_poly.type
_entity_poly.pdbx_seq_one_letter_code
_entity_poly.pdbx_strand_id
1 'polypeptide(L)'
;RGAQMVVGTPGRLMDHLRRKTLRTDDLKLIILDEADRMLDMGFRDDMEEILSQVKGEYQILFFSATMNRNVERLIGKFGKNPQKVEVAKKALTVDRIAQSYYEVRNRSKVEVLSRILDMEAFRLAVVFCNTKRAVDEATEALLARGFTADRLHGDITQQMRERVLNRFREGKVELLIATDVAARGLDIDEVDIVVNYDLPQDPEDYVHRIGRTGRAGRSG
;
A
#
# COMPACT_ATOMS: atom_id res chain seq x y z
N ARG A 1 20.84 11.06 18.44
CA ARG A 1 21.18 12.42 18.85
C ARG A 1 20.04 13.34 18.46
N GLY A 2 19.04 13.54 19.38
CA GLY A 2 18.08 14.63 19.25
C GLY A 2 17.10 14.58 18.07
N ALA A 3 16.75 13.40 17.57
CA ALA A 3 15.69 13.31 16.56
C ALA A 3 14.36 13.75 17.20
N GLN A 4 13.74 14.77 16.63
CA GLN A 4 12.45 15.30 17.10
C GLN A 4 11.27 14.47 16.59
N MET A 5 11.44 13.75 15.50
CA MET A 5 10.46 12.88 14.90
C MET A 5 11.09 11.53 14.55
N VAL A 6 10.39 10.47 14.86
CA VAL A 6 10.77 9.10 14.49
C VAL A 6 9.61 8.46 13.73
N VAL A 7 9.87 7.94 12.56
CA VAL A 7 8.89 7.23 11.73
C VAL A 7 9.38 5.82 11.50
N GLY A 8 8.50 4.84 11.66
CA GLY A 8 8.86 3.44 11.46
C GLY A 8 7.66 2.52 11.48
N THR A 9 7.87 1.30 11.02
CA THR A 9 6.90 0.21 11.16
C THR A 9 6.89 -0.33 12.59
N PRO A 10 5.80 -0.95 13.08
CA PRO A 10 5.71 -1.44 14.45
C PRO A 10 6.91 -2.33 14.84
N GLY A 11 7.23 -3.35 14.05
CA GLY A 11 8.35 -4.25 14.34
C GLY A 11 9.72 -3.54 14.44
N ARG A 12 9.96 -2.49 13.63
CA ARG A 12 11.20 -1.74 13.70
C ARG A 12 11.28 -0.85 14.95
N LEU A 13 10.17 -0.24 15.31
CA LEU A 13 10.07 0.55 16.55
C LEU A 13 10.27 -0.35 17.77
N MET A 14 9.67 -1.53 17.78
CA MET A 14 9.86 -2.54 18.81
C MET A 14 11.32 -2.96 18.99
N ASP A 15 12.04 -3.22 17.89
CA ASP A 15 13.46 -3.54 17.93
C ASP A 15 14.27 -2.42 18.61
N HIS A 16 14.00 -1.16 18.24
CA HIS A 16 14.67 0.01 18.85
C HIS A 16 14.31 0.21 20.33
N LEU A 17 13.07 -0.03 20.72
CA LEU A 17 12.63 0.02 22.11
C LEU A 17 13.34 -1.05 22.95
N ARG A 18 13.36 -2.31 22.47
CA ARG A 18 14.04 -3.42 23.13
C ARG A 18 15.55 -3.18 23.29
N ARG A 19 16.19 -2.58 22.30
CA ARG A 19 17.61 -2.20 22.33
C ARG A 19 17.86 -0.92 23.12
N LYS A 20 16.82 -0.25 23.63
CA LYS A 20 16.90 1.04 24.32
C LYS A 20 17.59 2.14 23.51
N THR A 21 17.53 2.05 22.18
CA THR A 21 18.03 3.08 21.25
C THR A 21 16.98 4.11 20.88
N LEU A 22 15.71 3.83 21.17
CA LEU A 22 14.59 4.75 21.12
C LEU A 22 14.08 4.99 22.55
N ARG A 23 13.98 6.26 22.95
CA ARG A 23 13.44 6.70 24.24
C ARG A 23 12.09 7.36 23.99
N THR A 24 11.13 7.06 24.85
CA THR A 24 9.74 7.55 24.76
C THR A 24 9.36 8.48 25.93
N ASP A 25 10.30 8.77 26.84
CA ASP A 25 10.04 9.50 28.07
C ASP A 25 9.50 10.92 27.84
N ASP A 26 9.97 11.59 26.78
CA ASP A 26 9.59 12.96 26.42
C ASP A 26 8.63 13.04 25.23
N LEU A 27 8.04 11.89 24.84
CA LEU A 27 7.16 11.82 23.69
C LEU A 27 5.88 12.61 23.94
N LYS A 28 5.52 13.52 23.01
CA LYS A 28 4.34 14.38 23.12
C LYS A 28 3.24 14.02 22.13
N LEU A 29 3.59 13.36 21.04
CA LEU A 29 2.65 13.03 19.97
C LEU A 29 2.95 11.64 19.41
N ILE A 30 1.90 10.85 19.28
CA ILE A 30 1.92 9.57 18.57
C ILE A 30 0.95 9.66 17.41
N ILE A 31 1.37 9.19 16.25
CA ILE A 31 0.53 9.09 15.07
C ILE A 31 0.52 7.64 14.61
N LEU A 32 -0.65 7.06 14.54
CA LEU A 32 -0.89 5.77 13.90
C LEU A 32 -1.56 6.04 12.56
N ASP A 33 -0.82 5.80 11.48
CA ASP A 33 -1.31 5.97 10.13
C ASP A 33 -1.68 4.62 9.53
N GLU A 34 -2.77 4.55 8.75
CA GLU A 34 -3.36 3.31 8.24
C GLU A 34 -3.58 2.26 9.35
N ALA A 35 -4.17 2.69 10.49
CA ALA A 35 -4.31 1.85 11.67
C ALA A 35 -5.10 0.56 11.43
N ASP A 36 -6.16 0.61 10.61
CA ASP A 36 -6.93 -0.56 10.17
C ASP A 36 -6.04 -1.57 9.45
N ARG A 37 -5.19 -1.10 8.56
CA ARG A 37 -4.28 -1.94 7.78
C ARG A 37 -3.20 -2.60 8.65
N MET A 38 -2.65 -1.86 9.61
CA MET A 38 -1.69 -2.45 10.55
C MET A 38 -2.33 -3.58 11.38
N LEU A 39 -3.59 -3.39 11.78
CA LEU A 39 -4.35 -4.41 12.51
C LEU A 39 -4.65 -5.64 11.65
N ASP A 40 -5.01 -5.47 10.38
CA ASP A 40 -5.28 -6.55 9.44
C ASP A 40 -4.01 -7.35 9.09
N MET A 41 -2.86 -6.70 9.10
CA MET A 41 -1.55 -7.33 8.92
C MET A 41 -1.04 -8.07 10.18
N GLY A 42 -1.81 -8.06 11.28
CA GLY A 42 -1.47 -8.76 12.52
C GLY A 42 -0.54 -7.99 13.47
N PHE A 43 -0.29 -6.70 13.24
CA PHE A 43 0.57 -5.87 14.10
C PHE A 43 -0.13 -5.38 15.38
N ARG A 44 -1.25 -5.98 15.76
CA ARG A 44 -2.00 -5.58 16.92
C ARG A 44 -1.17 -5.61 18.19
N ASP A 45 -0.54 -6.75 18.46
CA ASP A 45 0.23 -6.95 19.70
C ASP A 45 1.44 -6.03 19.74
N ASP A 46 2.13 -5.84 18.61
CA ASP A 46 3.23 -4.91 18.50
C ASP A 46 2.80 -3.47 18.78
N MET A 47 1.66 -3.03 18.23
CA MET A 47 1.13 -1.69 18.49
C MET A 47 0.74 -1.50 19.95
N GLU A 48 0.05 -2.47 20.54
CA GLU A 48 -0.33 -2.42 21.95
C GLU A 48 0.90 -2.41 22.86
N GLU A 49 1.93 -3.20 22.54
CA GLU A 49 3.19 -3.21 23.27
C GLU A 49 3.92 -1.87 23.18
N ILE A 50 4.02 -1.27 21.99
CA ILE A 50 4.63 0.05 21.79
C ILE A 50 3.90 1.11 22.62
N LEU A 51 2.58 1.17 22.48
CA LEU A 51 1.77 2.18 23.18
C LEU A 51 1.82 2.03 24.71
N SER A 52 1.92 0.80 25.21
CA SER A 52 2.02 0.53 26.66
C SER A 52 3.36 0.98 27.27
N GLN A 53 4.41 1.08 26.46
CA GLN A 53 5.73 1.54 26.90
C GLN A 53 5.88 3.07 26.96
N VAL A 54 4.94 3.81 26.36
CA VAL A 54 4.97 5.27 26.41
C VAL A 54 4.46 5.77 27.75
N LYS A 55 5.28 6.56 28.43
CA LYS A 55 4.98 7.13 29.74
C LYS A 55 4.73 8.63 29.62
N GLY A 56 3.93 9.17 30.54
CA GLY A 56 3.64 10.60 30.60
C GLY A 56 2.41 11.03 29.83
N GLU A 57 2.31 12.32 29.56
CA GLU A 57 1.19 12.91 28.82
C GLU A 57 1.56 13.08 27.37
N TYR A 58 0.76 12.48 26.49
CA TYR A 58 0.92 12.57 25.04
C TYR A 58 -0.45 12.66 24.36
N GLN A 59 -0.47 13.26 23.19
CA GLN A 59 -1.59 13.21 22.28
C GLN A 59 -1.41 11.98 21.37
N ILE A 60 -2.51 11.29 21.06
CA ILE A 60 -2.50 10.21 20.08
C ILE A 60 -3.49 10.52 18.96
N LEU A 61 -3.04 10.37 17.73
CA LEU A 61 -3.83 10.53 16.52
C LEU A 61 -3.92 9.17 15.81
N PHE A 62 -5.14 8.77 15.47
CA PHE A 62 -5.41 7.57 14.69
C PHE A 62 -5.92 7.99 13.32
N PHE A 63 -5.18 7.69 12.28
CA PHE A 63 -5.63 7.81 10.90
C PHE A 63 -6.01 6.41 10.40
N SER A 64 -7.22 6.28 9.88
CA SER A 64 -7.75 5.02 9.41
C SER A 64 -8.78 5.28 8.31
N ALA A 65 -8.76 4.48 7.24
CA ALA A 65 -9.77 4.54 6.20
C ALA A 65 -11.10 3.94 6.68
N THR A 66 -11.04 2.95 7.58
CA THR A 66 -12.20 2.27 8.13
C THR A 66 -12.21 2.32 9.67
N MET A 67 -13.40 2.37 10.21
CA MET A 67 -13.62 2.32 11.67
C MET A 67 -14.18 0.94 12.03
N ASN A 68 -13.34 -0.09 11.86
CA ASN A 68 -13.71 -1.46 12.24
C ASN A 68 -13.56 -1.69 13.76
N ARG A 69 -14.12 -2.80 14.26
CA ARG A 69 -14.10 -3.13 15.71
C ARG A 69 -12.69 -3.20 16.31
N ASN A 70 -11.69 -3.52 15.52
CA ASN A 70 -10.30 -3.61 15.99
C ASN A 70 -9.72 -2.22 16.22
N VAL A 71 -9.96 -1.28 15.29
CA VAL A 71 -9.59 0.14 15.43
C VAL A 71 -10.31 0.75 16.64
N GLU A 72 -11.62 0.53 16.77
CA GLU A 72 -12.39 1.03 17.91
C GLU A 72 -11.85 0.52 19.25
N ARG A 73 -11.48 -0.76 19.35
CA ARG A 73 -10.85 -1.34 20.56
C ARG A 73 -9.52 -0.68 20.89
N LEU A 74 -8.68 -0.44 19.88
CA LEU A 74 -7.40 0.20 20.07
C LEU A 74 -7.58 1.65 20.57
N ILE A 75 -8.49 2.39 19.94
CA ILE A 75 -8.87 3.74 20.39
C ILE A 75 -9.42 3.73 21.82
N GLY A 76 -10.33 2.80 22.14
CA GLY A 76 -10.90 2.66 23.48
C GLY A 76 -9.87 2.34 24.56
N LYS A 77 -8.80 1.62 24.21
CA LYS A 77 -7.73 1.24 25.14
C LYS A 77 -6.72 2.36 25.39
N PHE A 78 -6.35 3.12 24.37
CA PHE A 78 -5.24 4.09 24.42
C PHE A 78 -5.68 5.54 24.24
N GLY A 79 -6.87 5.80 23.70
CA GLY A 79 -7.41 7.14 23.53
C GLY A 79 -7.97 7.72 24.86
N LYS A 80 -7.65 8.98 25.13
CA LYS A 80 -8.23 9.74 26.25
C LYS A 80 -9.21 10.77 25.69
N ASN A 81 -10.51 10.56 25.89
CA ASN A 81 -11.58 11.42 25.34
C ASN A 81 -11.40 11.67 23.83
N PRO A 82 -11.39 10.62 22.99
CA PRO A 82 -11.08 10.76 21.58
C PRO A 82 -12.15 11.60 20.88
N GLN A 83 -11.69 12.56 20.06
CA GLN A 83 -12.53 13.32 19.16
C GLN A 83 -12.51 12.63 17.79
N LYS A 84 -13.71 12.27 17.27
CA LYS A 84 -13.81 11.72 15.92
C LYS A 84 -13.96 12.84 14.91
N VAL A 85 -13.03 12.92 13.98
CA VAL A 85 -13.12 13.78 12.81
C VAL A 85 -13.31 12.88 11.60
N GLU A 86 -14.46 12.97 10.96
CA GLU A 86 -14.78 12.18 9.78
C GLU A 86 -14.87 13.10 8.57
N VAL A 87 -14.02 12.87 7.59
CA VAL A 87 -14.17 13.49 6.28
C VAL A 87 -15.25 12.71 5.56
N ALA A 88 -16.35 13.39 5.22
CA ALA A 88 -17.41 12.75 4.45
C ALA A 88 -16.76 12.01 3.27
N LYS A 89 -17.00 10.70 3.17
CA LYS A 89 -16.58 9.93 2.00
C LYS A 89 -17.24 10.61 0.79
N LYS A 90 -16.55 11.56 0.15
CA LYS A 90 -16.82 11.78 -1.27
C LYS A 90 -16.69 10.40 -1.84
N ALA A 91 -17.76 9.90 -2.48
CA ALA A 91 -17.74 8.62 -3.17
C ALA A 91 -16.36 8.52 -3.81
N LEU A 92 -15.57 7.53 -3.34
CA LEU A 92 -14.23 7.33 -3.86
C LEU A 92 -14.42 7.45 -5.36
N THR A 93 -13.63 8.26 -6.02
CA THR A 93 -13.80 8.72 -7.39
C THR A 93 -13.82 7.59 -8.42
N VAL A 94 -14.50 6.51 -8.07
CA VAL A 94 -14.79 5.34 -8.91
C VAL A 94 -15.54 5.77 -10.17
N ASP A 95 -16.38 6.81 -10.07
CA ASP A 95 -17.15 7.37 -11.20
C ASP A 95 -16.29 7.96 -12.33
N ARG A 96 -15.01 8.19 -12.09
CA ARG A 96 -14.07 8.73 -13.10
C ARG A 96 -13.11 7.70 -13.66
N ILE A 97 -13.18 6.44 -13.17
CA ILE A 97 -12.33 5.34 -13.61
C ILE A 97 -13.18 4.41 -14.46
N ALA A 98 -12.84 4.29 -15.73
CA ALA A 98 -13.46 3.31 -16.62
C ALA A 98 -13.03 1.90 -16.16
N GLN A 99 -13.99 1.06 -15.87
CA GLN A 99 -13.72 -0.27 -15.34
C GLN A 99 -14.29 -1.33 -16.25
N SER A 100 -13.48 -2.33 -16.57
CA SER A 100 -13.88 -3.50 -17.33
C SER A 100 -13.35 -4.77 -16.69
N TYR A 101 -13.96 -5.92 -16.99
CA TYR A 101 -13.48 -7.22 -16.53
C TYR A 101 -13.52 -8.23 -17.65
N TYR A 102 -12.63 -9.23 -17.56
CA TYR A 102 -12.52 -10.32 -18.51
C TYR A 102 -12.54 -11.66 -17.77
N GLU A 103 -13.45 -12.51 -18.15
CA GLU A 103 -13.47 -13.90 -17.63
C GLU A 103 -12.45 -14.74 -18.39
N VAL A 104 -11.37 -15.12 -17.70
CA VAL A 104 -10.27 -15.86 -18.30
C VAL A 104 -9.87 -17.07 -17.48
N ARG A 105 -9.43 -18.14 -18.15
CA ARG A 105 -8.80 -19.27 -17.46
C ARG A 105 -7.40 -18.88 -16.99
N ASN A 106 -6.96 -19.39 -15.83
CA ASN A 106 -5.65 -19.03 -15.25
C ASN A 106 -4.48 -19.17 -16.25
N ARG A 107 -4.47 -20.24 -17.04
CA ARG A 107 -3.44 -20.48 -18.07
C ARG A 107 -3.39 -19.44 -19.20
N SER A 108 -4.47 -18.68 -19.38
CA SER A 108 -4.60 -17.70 -20.47
C SER A 108 -4.45 -16.24 -19.95
N LYS A 109 -4.27 -16.01 -18.65
CA LYS A 109 -4.24 -14.67 -18.07
C LYS A 109 -3.17 -13.78 -18.70
N VAL A 110 -1.94 -14.27 -18.82
CA VAL A 110 -0.84 -13.49 -19.41
C VAL A 110 -1.09 -13.18 -20.87
N GLU A 111 -1.63 -14.13 -21.63
CA GLU A 111 -1.95 -13.95 -23.05
C GLU A 111 -3.03 -12.86 -23.23
N VAL A 112 -4.08 -12.92 -22.43
CA VAL A 112 -5.16 -11.92 -22.49
C VAL A 112 -4.63 -10.57 -22.02
N LEU A 113 -3.84 -10.54 -20.95
CA LEU A 113 -3.21 -9.31 -20.45
C LEU A 113 -2.34 -8.64 -21.53
N SER A 114 -1.46 -9.40 -22.20
CA SER A 114 -0.61 -8.83 -23.25
C SER A 114 -1.42 -8.23 -24.39
N ARG A 115 -2.51 -8.89 -24.82
CA ARG A 115 -3.40 -8.37 -25.86
C ARG A 115 -4.12 -7.10 -25.45
N ILE A 116 -4.57 -7.01 -24.19
CA ILE A 116 -5.19 -5.78 -23.67
C ILE A 116 -4.17 -4.65 -23.69
N LEU A 117 -2.96 -4.89 -23.19
CA LEU A 117 -1.90 -3.89 -23.16
C LEU A 117 -1.47 -3.45 -24.57
N ASP A 118 -1.46 -4.34 -25.56
CA ASP A 118 -1.18 -4.00 -26.97
C ASP A 118 -2.27 -3.13 -27.63
N MET A 119 -3.50 -3.20 -27.12
CA MET A 119 -4.65 -2.44 -27.66
C MET A 119 -4.82 -1.07 -27.02
N GLU A 120 -4.28 -0.87 -25.84
CA GLU A 120 -4.43 0.35 -25.06
C GLU A 120 -3.22 1.28 -25.22
N ALA A 121 -3.49 2.57 -25.37
CA ALA A 121 -2.42 3.57 -25.38
C ALA A 121 -2.13 4.01 -23.95
N PHE A 122 -1.00 3.64 -23.40
CA PHE A 122 -0.57 4.03 -22.06
C PHE A 122 0.93 4.33 -21.99
N ARG A 123 1.32 5.11 -21.01
CA ARG A 123 2.72 5.36 -20.67
C ARG A 123 3.18 4.51 -19.48
N LEU A 124 2.32 4.41 -18.47
CA LEU A 124 2.62 3.66 -17.25
C LEU A 124 1.40 2.82 -16.83
N ALA A 125 1.63 1.56 -16.51
CA ALA A 125 0.60 0.68 -15.98
C ALA A 125 1.11 -0.10 -14.75
N VAL A 126 0.20 -0.35 -13.81
CA VAL A 126 0.48 -1.22 -12.65
C VAL A 126 -0.37 -2.47 -12.73
N VAL A 127 0.26 -3.62 -12.57
CA VAL A 127 -0.37 -4.94 -12.57
C VAL A 127 -0.30 -5.54 -11.17
N PHE A 128 -1.43 -5.76 -10.54
CA PHE A 128 -1.52 -6.31 -9.19
C PHE A 128 -1.70 -7.81 -9.20
N CYS A 129 -0.79 -8.52 -8.52
CA CYS A 129 -0.85 -9.96 -8.28
C CYS A 129 -0.94 -10.24 -6.77
N ASN A 130 -1.63 -11.32 -6.39
CA ASN A 130 -1.81 -11.67 -4.98
C ASN A 130 -0.59 -12.35 -4.36
N THR A 131 0.33 -12.91 -5.15
CA THR A 131 1.51 -13.63 -4.66
C THR A 131 2.80 -13.15 -5.32
N LYS A 132 3.92 -13.26 -4.61
CA LYS A 132 5.25 -12.97 -5.13
C LYS A 132 5.56 -13.81 -6.37
N ARG A 133 5.21 -15.10 -6.34
CA ARG A 133 5.39 -16.03 -7.44
C ARG A 133 4.63 -15.59 -8.69
N ALA A 134 3.37 -15.15 -8.55
CA ALA A 134 2.59 -14.63 -9.67
C ALA A 134 3.20 -13.35 -10.24
N VAL A 135 3.79 -12.49 -9.38
CA VAL A 135 4.53 -11.31 -9.82
C VAL A 135 5.73 -11.70 -10.68
N ASP A 136 6.53 -12.68 -10.24
CA ASP A 136 7.70 -13.15 -10.99
C ASP A 136 7.30 -13.76 -12.34
N GLU A 137 6.36 -14.70 -12.32
CA GLU A 137 5.86 -15.40 -13.52
C GLU A 137 5.26 -14.40 -14.55
N ALA A 138 4.46 -13.44 -14.09
CA ALA A 138 3.85 -12.45 -14.98
C ALA A 138 4.93 -11.49 -15.54
N THR A 139 5.89 -11.07 -14.73
CA THR A 139 6.98 -10.19 -15.19
C THR A 139 7.81 -10.86 -16.28
N GLU A 140 8.25 -12.10 -16.05
CA GLU A 140 9.06 -12.84 -17.03
C GLU A 140 8.29 -13.09 -18.33
N ALA A 141 7.01 -13.42 -18.22
CA ALA A 141 6.19 -13.66 -19.39
C ALA A 141 5.90 -12.39 -20.20
N LEU A 142 5.78 -11.21 -19.56
CA LEU A 142 5.61 -9.93 -20.26
C LEU A 142 6.91 -9.45 -20.89
N LEU A 143 8.05 -9.61 -20.20
CA LEU A 143 9.38 -9.34 -20.76
C LEU A 143 9.65 -10.18 -22.02
N ALA A 144 9.29 -11.47 -21.98
CA ALA A 144 9.45 -12.36 -23.13
C ALA A 144 8.56 -11.96 -24.34
N ARG A 145 7.53 -11.13 -24.11
CA ARG A 145 6.65 -10.56 -25.14
C ARG A 145 7.08 -9.18 -25.64
N GLY A 146 8.19 -8.66 -25.10
CA GLY A 146 8.77 -7.39 -25.53
C GLY A 146 8.32 -6.17 -24.74
N PHE A 147 7.49 -6.33 -23.70
CA PHE A 147 7.16 -5.21 -22.82
C PHE A 147 8.34 -4.84 -21.92
N THR A 148 8.45 -3.56 -21.58
CA THR A 148 9.39 -3.12 -20.55
C THR A 148 8.73 -3.23 -19.17
N ALA A 149 9.12 -4.26 -18.41
CA ALA A 149 8.47 -4.61 -17.15
C ALA A 149 9.48 -4.76 -16.02
N ASP A 150 9.05 -4.46 -14.80
CA ASP A 150 9.83 -4.74 -13.59
C ASP A 150 8.91 -5.20 -12.44
N ARG A 151 9.48 -5.89 -11.46
CA ARG A 151 8.76 -6.53 -10.36
C ARG A 151 8.91 -5.80 -9.04
N LEU A 152 7.87 -5.87 -8.21
CA LEU A 152 7.88 -5.28 -6.87
C LEU A 152 7.17 -6.18 -5.86
N HIS A 153 7.94 -6.87 -5.02
CA HIS A 153 7.43 -7.72 -3.94
C HIS A 153 8.38 -7.75 -2.74
N GLY A 154 7.97 -8.40 -1.64
CA GLY A 154 8.69 -8.31 -0.37
C GLY A 154 10.08 -8.95 -0.34
N ASP A 155 10.48 -9.73 -1.36
CA ASP A 155 11.80 -10.40 -1.37
C ASP A 155 12.88 -9.55 -2.06
N ILE A 156 12.52 -8.44 -2.70
CA ILE A 156 13.53 -7.53 -3.27
C ILE A 156 14.09 -6.62 -2.19
N THR A 157 15.39 -6.33 -2.30
CA THR A 157 16.07 -5.43 -1.35
C THR A 157 15.55 -4.00 -1.47
N GLN A 158 15.68 -3.21 -0.40
CA GLN A 158 15.27 -1.81 -0.41
C GLN A 158 15.96 -1.00 -1.52
N GLN A 159 17.24 -1.23 -1.75
CA GLN A 159 17.98 -0.58 -2.82
C GLN A 159 17.44 -0.93 -4.22
N MET A 160 17.07 -2.20 -4.44
CA MET A 160 16.47 -2.62 -5.70
C MET A 160 15.08 -2.00 -5.86
N ARG A 161 14.28 -1.96 -4.79
CA ARG A 161 12.96 -1.33 -4.78
C ARG A 161 13.02 0.14 -5.22
N GLU A 162 13.93 0.92 -4.65
CA GLU A 162 14.13 2.32 -5.02
C GLU A 162 14.56 2.47 -6.50
N ARG A 163 15.43 1.59 -6.97
CA ARG A 163 15.85 1.57 -8.38
C ARG A 163 14.69 1.29 -9.33
N VAL A 164 13.86 0.28 -9.02
CA VAL A 164 12.67 -0.08 -9.82
C VAL A 164 11.70 1.10 -9.88
N LEU A 165 11.38 1.69 -8.74
CA LEU A 165 10.46 2.82 -8.67
C LEU A 165 10.96 4.04 -9.43
N ASN A 166 12.24 4.36 -9.35
CA ASN A 166 12.82 5.48 -10.09
C ASN A 166 12.74 5.23 -11.60
N ARG A 167 13.09 4.02 -12.06
CA ARG A 167 12.96 3.64 -13.47
C ARG A 167 11.52 3.73 -13.97
N PHE A 168 10.55 3.30 -13.16
CA PHE A 168 9.14 3.38 -13.49
C PHE A 168 8.67 4.84 -13.59
N ARG A 169 8.98 5.70 -12.61
CA ARG A 169 8.65 7.13 -12.65
C ARG A 169 9.24 7.86 -13.86
N GLU A 170 10.46 7.49 -14.24
CA GLU A 170 11.15 8.04 -15.40
C GLU A 170 10.61 7.50 -16.75
N GLY A 171 9.67 6.54 -16.72
CA GLY A 171 9.12 5.91 -17.93
C GLY A 171 10.09 4.97 -18.63
N LYS A 172 11.16 4.54 -17.96
CA LYS A 172 12.10 3.53 -18.46
C LYS A 172 11.57 2.10 -18.32
N VAL A 173 10.53 1.94 -17.54
CA VAL A 173 9.76 0.73 -17.33
C VAL A 173 8.29 1.13 -17.45
N GLU A 174 7.56 0.49 -18.35
CA GLU A 174 6.15 0.81 -18.62
C GLU A 174 5.21 0.06 -17.68
N LEU A 175 5.59 -1.18 -17.33
CA LEU A 175 4.78 -2.07 -16.52
C LEU A 175 5.44 -2.34 -15.17
N LEU A 176 4.75 -1.99 -14.09
CA LEU A 176 5.14 -2.37 -12.74
C LEU A 176 4.24 -3.50 -12.26
N ILE A 177 4.80 -4.70 -12.08
CA ILE A 177 4.06 -5.85 -11.56
C ILE A 177 4.32 -5.97 -10.06
N ALA A 178 3.27 -5.90 -9.23
CA ALA A 178 3.45 -5.77 -7.80
C ALA A 178 2.45 -6.59 -6.97
N THR A 179 2.86 -6.92 -5.74
CA THR A 179 1.92 -7.31 -4.68
C THR A 179 1.40 -6.08 -3.94
N ASP A 180 0.20 -6.16 -3.34
CA ASP A 180 -0.37 -5.07 -2.54
C ASP A 180 0.57 -4.57 -1.47
N VAL A 181 1.15 -5.48 -0.69
CA VAL A 181 2.06 -5.14 0.41
C VAL A 181 3.26 -4.34 -0.08
N ALA A 182 3.77 -4.67 -1.26
CA ALA A 182 4.92 -3.97 -1.82
C ALA A 182 4.55 -2.63 -2.47
N ALA A 183 3.34 -2.51 -3.00
CA ALA A 183 2.86 -1.29 -3.64
C ALA A 183 2.26 -0.26 -2.66
N ARG A 184 1.94 -0.69 -1.43
CA ARG A 184 1.40 0.20 -0.40
C ARG A 184 2.43 1.20 0.09
N GLY A 185 1.95 2.40 0.41
CA GLY A 185 2.81 3.49 0.90
C GLY A 185 3.81 4.00 -0.14
N LEU A 186 3.73 3.53 -1.38
CA LEU A 186 4.54 4.03 -2.47
C LEU A 186 3.80 5.14 -3.20
N ASP A 187 4.53 6.17 -3.52
CA ASP A 187 4.13 7.23 -4.42
C ASP A 187 4.15 6.70 -5.87
N ILE A 188 3.17 5.82 -6.16
CA ILE A 188 2.86 5.28 -7.49
C ILE A 188 1.49 5.82 -7.82
N ASP A 189 1.44 7.06 -8.17
CA ASP A 189 0.23 7.75 -8.56
C ASP A 189 0.31 8.17 -10.04
N GLU A 190 -0.81 8.50 -10.63
CA GLU A 190 -0.91 8.97 -12.02
C GLU A 190 -0.51 7.92 -13.07
N VAL A 191 -0.78 6.65 -12.80
CA VAL A 191 -0.68 5.63 -13.84
C VAL A 191 -1.91 5.66 -14.75
N ASP A 192 -1.73 5.32 -16.02
CA ASP A 192 -2.80 5.33 -17.00
C ASP A 192 -3.72 4.12 -16.83
N ILE A 193 -3.13 2.96 -16.54
CA ILE A 193 -3.85 1.68 -16.42
C ILE A 193 -3.51 0.99 -15.11
N VAL A 194 -4.54 0.49 -14.43
CA VAL A 194 -4.42 -0.44 -13.31
C VAL A 194 -5.04 -1.78 -13.71
N VAL A 195 -4.27 -2.84 -13.61
CA VAL A 195 -4.74 -4.19 -13.89
C VAL A 195 -4.80 -5.00 -12.61
N ASN A 196 -5.96 -5.51 -12.25
CA ASN A 196 -6.11 -6.54 -11.24
C ASN A 196 -5.93 -7.91 -11.91
N TYR A 197 -4.67 -8.34 -12.08
CA TYR A 197 -4.34 -9.66 -12.62
C TYR A 197 -4.92 -10.79 -11.76
N ASP A 198 -4.86 -10.60 -10.45
CA ASP A 198 -5.61 -11.35 -9.47
C ASP A 198 -6.55 -10.40 -8.71
N LEU A 199 -7.81 -10.75 -8.57
CA LEU A 199 -8.74 -9.99 -7.75
C LEU A 199 -8.26 -10.00 -6.29
N PRO A 200 -8.30 -8.87 -5.59
CA PRO A 200 -8.00 -8.84 -4.17
C PRO A 200 -9.09 -9.57 -3.38
N GLN A 201 -8.73 -10.06 -2.19
CA GLN A 201 -9.68 -10.72 -1.30
C GLN A 201 -10.60 -9.71 -0.60
N ASP A 202 -10.10 -8.49 -0.40
CA ASP A 202 -10.82 -7.41 0.26
C ASP A 202 -11.28 -6.37 -0.77
N PRO A 203 -12.58 -5.99 -0.77
CA PRO A 203 -13.08 -4.91 -1.62
C PRO A 203 -12.37 -3.57 -1.42
N GLU A 204 -11.86 -3.28 -0.22
CA GLU A 204 -11.10 -2.06 0.06
C GLU A 204 -9.77 -2.06 -0.69
N ASP A 205 -9.10 -3.19 -0.79
CA ASP A 205 -7.88 -3.33 -1.60
C ASP A 205 -8.14 -3.04 -3.08
N TYR A 206 -9.30 -3.48 -3.59
CA TYR A 206 -9.70 -3.14 -4.95
C TYR A 206 -9.72 -1.62 -5.17
N VAL A 207 -10.37 -0.90 -4.28
CA VAL A 207 -10.47 0.56 -4.34
C VAL A 207 -9.09 1.22 -4.23
N HIS A 208 -8.24 0.74 -3.33
CA HIS A 208 -6.87 1.22 -3.16
C HIS A 208 -5.99 0.97 -4.38
N ARG A 209 -6.21 -0.16 -5.09
CA ARG A 209 -5.50 -0.47 -6.33
C ARG A 209 -5.93 0.46 -7.46
N ILE A 210 -7.23 0.54 -7.74
CA ILE A 210 -7.73 1.38 -8.83
C ILE A 210 -7.49 2.88 -8.56
N GLY A 211 -7.44 3.28 -7.29
CA GLY A 211 -7.09 4.66 -6.90
C GLY A 211 -5.64 5.07 -7.23
N ARG A 212 -4.84 4.24 -7.91
CA ARG A 212 -3.54 4.63 -8.50
C ARG A 212 -3.71 5.38 -9.81
N THR A 213 -4.87 5.26 -10.45
CA THR A 213 -5.26 6.05 -11.63
C THR A 213 -6.42 6.99 -11.30
N GLY A 214 -6.84 7.83 -12.24
CA GLY A 214 -7.98 8.74 -12.10
C GLY A 214 -7.79 9.88 -11.09
N ARG A 215 -6.55 10.22 -10.73
CA ARG A 215 -6.22 11.31 -9.79
C ARG A 215 -6.04 12.65 -10.48
N ALA A 216 -6.11 13.74 -9.69
CA ALA A 216 -5.88 15.12 -10.13
C ALA A 216 -6.82 15.58 -11.27
N GLY A 217 -8.03 15.02 -11.34
CA GLY A 217 -9.02 15.43 -12.35
C GLY A 217 -8.90 14.75 -13.71
N ARG A 218 -7.99 13.77 -13.85
CA ARG A 218 -7.87 12.92 -15.04
C ARG A 218 -8.85 11.74 -14.96
N SER A 219 -9.26 11.23 -16.10
CA SER A 219 -9.93 9.92 -16.22
C SER A 219 -8.89 8.81 -16.15
N GLY A 220 -9.24 7.69 -15.57
CA GLY A 220 -8.43 6.49 -15.55
C GLY A 220 -9.19 5.31 -16.13
#